data_59537ab6c6d3a6dda8b38eae0ba86544
#
_entry.id   59537ab6c6d3a6dda8b38eae0ba86544
#
_cell.length_a   1.000
_cell.length_b   1.000
_cell.length_c   1.000
_cell.angle_alpha   90.00
_cell.angle_beta   90.00
_cell.angle_gamma   90.00
#
_symmetry.space_group_name_H-M   'P 1'
#
loop_
_entity.id
_entity.type
_entity.pdbx_description
1 polymer ?
#
loop_
_entity_poly.entity_id
_entity_poly.type
_entity_poly.pdbx_seq_one_letter_code
_entity_poly.pdbx_strand_id
1 'polypeptide(L)'
;MDLQHSITKAFSVAAFLGLTLAPQDGPQGTGGANVSAGAIVGAPRTALASIAATATPTSIGPTTSCGEGMVLVDGEHCPDAEQVCLKWLDPPPYQNLRCAEYAKPVKCKVPRVHRRFCVDREEFADTNASAEKDPMPLVNKNWLEAKALCEARGARLCREAEWEFACEGPEMSPYPYGFRRDSTVCNFDKTDLGGPMEKLKDLRAPLSAFPECTSPFGVHHMVGNVDEWVEREGVGAPNRSVLRGGWWLPGRNRCRAATMGHGEEYSGKQVGFRCCKDAPPAP
;
A
#
# COMPACT_ATOMS: atom_id res chain seq x y z
N MET A 1 33.27 37.89 -8.45
CA MET A 1 34.01 37.52 -7.24
C MET A 1 33.44 36.20 -6.75
N ASP A 2 34.26 35.19 -6.98
CA ASP A 2 33.97 33.79 -6.71
C ASP A 2 33.81 33.49 -5.22
N LEU A 3 32.97 32.49 -4.90
CA LEU A 3 33.30 31.45 -3.95
C LEU A 3 32.36 30.22 -4.13
N GLN A 4 32.85 29.30 -4.97
CA GLN A 4 32.43 27.90 -4.93
C GLN A 4 33.01 27.24 -3.69
N HIS A 5 32.18 26.55 -2.89
CA HIS A 5 32.65 25.55 -1.93
C HIS A 5 32.04 24.19 -2.25
N SER A 6 32.86 23.41 -2.91
CA SER A 6 32.72 21.96 -3.09
C SER A 6 32.85 21.26 -1.75
N ILE A 7 31.88 20.48 -1.33
CA ILE A 7 32.02 19.52 -0.22
C ILE A 7 31.76 18.11 -0.76
N THR A 8 32.85 17.48 -1.15
CA THR A 8 32.93 16.04 -1.39
C THR A 8 33.10 15.35 -0.03
N LYS A 9 32.13 14.55 0.41
CA LYS A 9 32.31 13.61 1.53
C LYS A 9 32.27 12.19 1.05
N ALA A 10 33.41 11.54 1.16
CA ALA A 10 33.64 10.13 0.91
C ALA A 10 32.90 9.26 1.95
N PHE A 11 32.22 8.21 1.49
CA PHE A 11 31.67 7.17 2.35
C PHE A 11 32.73 6.06 2.53
N SER A 12 33.16 5.88 3.78
CA SER A 12 33.96 4.72 4.17
C SER A 12 33.04 3.55 4.45
N VAL A 13 33.27 2.45 3.75
CA VAL A 13 32.63 1.15 4.00
C VAL A 13 33.44 0.43 5.07
N ALA A 14 32.83 0.15 6.22
CA ALA A 14 33.38 -0.72 7.25
C ALA A 14 32.95 -2.17 6.97
N ALA A 15 33.94 -3.02 6.72
CA ALA A 15 33.78 -4.46 6.59
C ALA A 15 33.62 -5.10 7.97
N PHE A 16 32.57 -5.89 8.18
CA PHE A 16 32.43 -6.79 9.33
C PHE A 16 32.80 -8.20 8.91
N LEU A 17 33.80 -8.71 9.61
CA LEU A 17 34.30 -10.09 9.53
C LEU A 17 33.26 -11.06 10.14
N GLY A 18 33.19 -12.22 9.50
CA GLY A 18 32.29 -13.30 9.87
C GLY A 18 32.64 -14.03 11.17
N LEU A 19 31.62 -14.60 11.78
CA LEU A 19 31.74 -15.68 12.73
C LEU A 19 30.86 -16.84 12.26
N THR A 20 31.54 -17.94 11.93
CA THR A 20 30.95 -19.25 11.60
C THR A 20 30.57 -19.98 12.89
N LEU A 21 29.33 -20.44 13.00
CA LEU A 21 28.93 -21.45 13.98
C LEU A 21 28.37 -22.67 13.26
N ALA A 22 28.90 -23.83 13.63
CA ALA A 22 28.61 -25.14 13.10
C ALA A 22 27.27 -25.71 13.59
N PRO A 23 26.67 -26.69 12.88
CA PRO A 23 25.38 -27.26 13.24
C PRO A 23 25.50 -28.31 14.35
N GLN A 24 24.47 -28.38 15.20
CA GLN A 24 24.31 -29.50 16.18
C GLN A 24 23.18 -30.41 15.69
N ASP A 25 23.52 -31.67 15.56
CA ASP A 25 22.62 -32.79 15.32
C ASP A 25 21.82 -33.13 16.62
N GLY A 26 20.53 -33.45 16.49
CA GLY A 26 19.70 -34.00 17.52
C GLY A 26 18.68 -35.04 16.99
N PRO A 27 18.23 -36.00 17.74
CA PRO A 27 18.05 -37.37 17.28
C PRO A 27 16.65 -37.69 16.70
N GLN A 28 16.62 -38.70 15.83
CA GLN A 28 15.47 -39.35 15.25
C GLN A 28 14.71 -40.18 16.29
N GLY A 29 13.38 -40.07 16.34
CA GLY A 29 12.48 -40.92 17.08
C GLY A 29 11.48 -41.63 16.19
N THR A 30 11.64 -42.91 16.01
CA THR A 30 10.71 -43.82 15.34
C THR A 30 9.58 -44.24 16.29
N GLY A 31 8.35 -44.34 15.81
CA GLY A 31 7.24 -44.91 16.59
C GLY A 31 5.95 -44.98 15.78
N GLY A 32 5.74 -46.09 15.10
CA GLY A 32 4.47 -46.41 14.43
C GLY A 32 3.45 -46.98 15.42
N ALA A 33 2.17 -46.76 15.18
CA ALA A 33 1.07 -47.63 15.66
C ALA A 33 -0.11 -47.54 14.71
N ASN A 34 -0.39 -48.70 14.08
CA ASN A 34 -1.63 -49.02 13.41
C ASN A 34 -2.78 -49.14 14.41
N VAL A 35 -3.95 -48.60 14.08
CA VAL A 35 -5.21 -49.13 14.66
C VAL A 35 -6.30 -49.19 13.60
N SER A 36 -6.94 -50.36 13.61
CA SER A 36 -7.92 -50.90 12.67
C SER A 36 -9.25 -50.16 12.55
N ALA A 37 -9.88 -50.45 11.43
CA ALA A 37 -11.23 -50.09 11.03
C ALA A 37 -12.32 -50.72 11.89
N GLY A 38 -13.35 -49.99 12.21
CA GLY A 38 -14.62 -50.45 12.70
C GLY A 38 -15.75 -49.95 11.82
N ALA A 39 -16.41 -50.86 11.12
CA ALA A 39 -17.59 -50.61 10.31
C ALA A 39 -18.84 -50.52 11.19
N ILE A 40 -19.65 -49.49 11.04
CA ILE A 40 -20.98 -49.42 11.62
C ILE A 40 -22.01 -49.29 10.48
N VAL A 41 -22.91 -50.24 10.41
CA VAL A 41 -24.05 -50.33 9.50
C VAL A 41 -25.12 -49.31 9.93
N GLY A 42 -25.51 -48.42 9.06
CA GLY A 42 -26.54 -47.43 9.29
C GLY A 42 -27.85 -47.71 8.57
N ALA A 43 -28.95 -47.53 9.24
CA ALA A 43 -30.33 -47.66 8.77
C ALA A 43 -30.78 -46.49 7.86
N PRO A 44 -31.81 -46.67 7.01
CA PRO A 44 -32.22 -45.65 6.04
C PRO A 44 -33.02 -44.51 6.65
N ARG A 45 -32.63 -43.27 6.35
CA ARG A 45 -33.41 -42.09 6.66
C ARG A 45 -34.22 -41.62 5.47
N THR A 46 -35.50 -41.55 5.69
CA THR A 46 -36.53 -41.00 4.80
C THR A 46 -36.17 -39.57 4.36
N ALA A 47 -36.18 -39.32 3.07
CA ALA A 47 -35.98 -38.00 2.49
C ALA A 47 -37.24 -37.12 2.69
N LEU A 48 -37.12 -36.06 3.44
CA LEU A 48 -38.09 -34.95 3.42
C LEU A 48 -37.63 -33.97 2.32
N ALA A 49 -38.47 -33.83 1.31
CA ALA A 49 -38.28 -32.84 0.25
C ALA A 49 -38.42 -31.44 0.81
N SER A 50 -37.29 -30.70 0.93
CA SER A 50 -37.33 -29.28 1.17
C SER A 50 -37.67 -28.52 -0.10
N ILE A 51 -38.82 -27.83 -0.08
CA ILE A 51 -39.21 -26.85 -1.10
C ILE A 51 -38.19 -25.68 -1.00
N ALA A 52 -37.25 -25.63 -1.93
CA ALA A 52 -36.39 -24.47 -2.08
C ALA A 52 -37.22 -23.30 -2.60
N ALA A 53 -37.55 -22.35 -1.74
CA ALA A 53 -38.04 -21.06 -2.17
C ALA A 53 -36.91 -20.35 -2.94
N THR A 54 -37.09 -20.21 -4.25
CA THR A 54 -36.25 -19.35 -5.11
C THR A 54 -36.45 -17.91 -4.67
N ALA A 55 -35.56 -17.44 -3.82
CA ALA A 55 -35.45 -16.01 -3.54
C ALA A 55 -34.94 -15.33 -4.83
N THR A 56 -35.81 -14.60 -5.48
CA THR A 56 -35.48 -13.69 -6.57
C THR A 56 -34.46 -12.68 -6.01
N PRO A 57 -33.31 -12.45 -6.66
CA PRO A 57 -32.39 -11.44 -6.20
C PRO A 57 -33.11 -10.10 -6.30
N THR A 58 -33.34 -9.48 -5.15
CA THR A 58 -33.85 -8.12 -5.05
C THR A 58 -32.86 -7.21 -5.80
N SER A 59 -33.34 -6.54 -6.83
CA SER A 59 -32.57 -5.54 -7.57
C SER A 59 -32.06 -4.52 -6.58
N ILE A 60 -30.74 -4.52 -6.36
CA ILE A 60 -30.05 -3.47 -5.63
C ILE A 60 -30.32 -2.19 -6.40
N GLY A 61 -30.96 -1.22 -5.72
CA GLY A 61 -31.24 0.11 -6.28
C GLY A 61 -30.00 0.79 -6.82
N PRO A 62 -30.11 1.95 -7.48
CA PRO A 62 -28.99 2.58 -8.19
C PRO A 62 -27.80 2.72 -7.26
N THR A 63 -26.81 1.89 -7.47
CA THR A 63 -25.54 1.99 -6.78
C THR A 63 -24.97 3.34 -7.11
N THR A 64 -24.82 4.20 -6.10
CA THR A 64 -23.95 5.38 -6.15
C THR A 64 -22.51 4.92 -6.29
N SER A 65 -22.25 4.06 -7.28
CA SER A 65 -21.02 3.34 -7.39
C SER A 65 -20.04 4.14 -8.21
N CYS A 66 -18.83 4.19 -7.71
CA CYS A 66 -17.67 4.75 -8.40
C CYS A 66 -17.35 4.03 -9.74
N GLY A 67 -18.05 2.94 -10.05
CA GLY A 67 -17.76 2.03 -11.14
C GLY A 67 -16.85 0.89 -10.71
N GLU A 68 -16.66 -0.05 -11.62
CA GLU A 68 -15.88 -1.25 -11.37
C GLU A 68 -14.43 -0.92 -10.98
N GLY A 69 -13.90 -1.63 -9.99
CA GLY A 69 -12.53 -1.46 -9.50
C GLY A 69 -12.27 -0.21 -8.65
N MET A 70 -13.25 0.67 -8.47
CA MET A 70 -13.09 1.87 -7.65
C MET A 70 -13.89 1.81 -6.34
N VAL A 71 -13.41 2.52 -5.34
CA VAL A 71 -14.02 2.65 -4.00
C VAL A 71 -14.47 4.08 -3.79
N LEU A 72 -15.66 4.26 -3.18
CA LEU A 72 -16.11 5.56 -2.70
C LEU A 72 -15.42 5.89 -1.37
N VAL A 73 -14.73 7.01 -1.32
CA VAL A 73 -14.23 7.64 -0.11
C VAL A 73 -15.15 8.83 0.22
N ASP A 74 -15.75 8.80 1.40
CA ASP A 74 -16.69 9.83 1.84
C ASP A 74 -16.52 10.07 3.33
N GLY A 75 -16.24 11.32 3.74
CA GLY A 75 -16.04 11.67 5.14
C GLY A 75 -15.17 12.90 5.39
N GLU A 76 -14.82 13.07 6.66
CA GLU A 76 -14.13 14.23 7.20
C GLU A 76 -12.61 14.02 7.27
N HIS A 77 -11.89 14.50 6.28
CA HIS A 77 -10.42 14.50 6.23
C HIS A 77 -9.82 15.54 7.17
N CYS A 78 -8.73 15.20 7.83
CA CYS A 78 -7.95 16.12 8.63
C CYS A 78 -6.71 16.60 7.85
N PRO A 79 -6.62 17.87 7.41
CA PRO A 79 -5.48 18.36 6.63
C PRO A 79 -4.15 18.39 7.41
N ASP A 80 -4.18 18.56 8.73
CA ASP A 80 -2.98 18.61 9.57
C ASP A 80 -3.14 17.76 10.84
N ALA A 81 -2.69 16.50 10.75
CA ALA A 81 -2.77 15.53 11.83
C ALA A 81 -1.45 15.45 12.61
N GLU A 82 -1.52 15.49 13.92
CA GLU A 82 -0.39 15.32 14.83
C GLU A 82 -0.18 13.83 15.14
N GLN A 83 0.63 13.15 14.32
CA GLN A 83 1.01 11.75 14.52
C GLN A 83 2.28 11.67 15.38
N VAL A 84 2.16 11.26 16.63
CA VAL A 84 3.26 11.17 17.58
C VAL A 84 3.83 9.74 17.60
N CYS A 85 5.10 9.59 17.24
CA CYS A 85 5.79 8.31 17.31
C CYS A 85 6.17 7.98 18.76
N LEU A 86 5.78 6.80 19.21
CA LEU A 86 6.10 6.28 20.54
C LEU A 86 7.42 5.48 20.57
N LYS A 87 7.76 4.86 19.44
CA LYS A 87 8.94 3.99 19.35
C LYS A 87 9.57 4.07 17.96
N TRP A 88 10.71 4.73 17.88
CA TRP A 88 11.53 4.76 16.66
C TRP A 88 12.31 3.46 16.49
N LEU A 89 12.43 2.96 15.26
CA LEU A 89 13.20 1.75 14.92
C LEU A 89 14.64 2.07 14.58
N ASP A 90 14.88 3.23 13.98
CA ASP A 90 16.21 3.60 13.54
C ASP A 90 16.93 4.43 14.61
N PRO A 91 18.27 4.21 14.79
CA PRO A 91 19.05 5.00 15.72
C PRO A 91 19.30 6.42 15.16
N PRO A 92 19.68 7.40 15.99
CA PRO A 92 20.17 8.68 15.51
C PRO A 92 21.28 8.53 14.46
N PRO A 93 21.33 9.37 13.41
CA PRO A 93 20.43 10.51 13.13
C PRO A 93 19.17 10.15 12.32
N TYR A 94 18.89 8.88 12.06
CA TYR A 94 17.83 8.41 11.17
C TYR A 94 16.50 8.06 11.87
N GLN A 95 16.38 8.34 13.14
CA GLN A 95 15.21 7.94 13.96
C GLN A 95 13.86 8.54 13.51
N ASN A 96 13.84 9.47 12.58
CA ASN A 96 12.61 10.03 12.02
C ASN A 96 12.08 9.26 10.79
N LEU A 97 12.72 8.16 10.39
CA LEU A 97 12.34 7.40 9.19
C LEU A 97 11.27 6.36 9.48
N ARG A 98 11.55 5.43 10.42
CA ARG A 98 10.65 4.32 10.71
C ARG A 98 10.17 4.34 12.14
N CYS A 99 8.87 4.48 12.31
CA CYS A 99 8.22 4.41 13.62
C CYS A 99 7.51 3.07 13.79
N ALA A 100 7.82 2.34 14.86
CA ALA A 100 7.19 1.05 15.15
C ALA A 100 5.75 1.19 15.65
N GLU A 101 5.45 2.26 16.40
CA GLU A 101 4.15 2.46 17.03
C GLU A 101 3.86 3.95 17.22
N TYR A 102 2.63 4.34 16.92
CA TYR A 102 2.15 5.71 17.07
C TYR A 102 1.12 5.82 18.19
N ALA A 103 1.07 6.99 18.82
CA ALA A 103 0.09 7.31 19.86
C ALA A 103 -1.34 7.37 19.31
N LYS A 104 -2.30 6.99 20.15
CA LYS A 104 -3.75 7.13 19.92
C LYS A 104 -4.40 7.94 21.04
N PRO A 105 -5.42 8.75 20.73
CA PRO A 105 -5.88 9.13 19.41
C PRO A 105 -4.94 10.13 18.74
N VAL A 106 -5.00 10.25 17.41
CA VAL A 106 -4.34 11.32 16.66
C VAL A 106 -5.16 12.59 16.78
N LYS A 107 -4.47 13.72 17.01
CA LYS A 107 -5.09 15.04 17.08
C LYS A 107 -5.12 15.70 15.70
N CYS A 108 -6.27 16.17 15.28
CA CYS A 108 -6.38 17.08 14.14
C CYS A 108 -6.16 18.53 14.62
N LYS A 109 -5.18 19.24 14.07
CA LYS A 109 -4.77 20.58 14.50
C LYS A 109 -5.58 21.69 13.83
N VAL A 110 -6.28 21.38 12.75
CA VAL A 110 -7.10 22.32 11.97
C VAL A 110 -8.50 21.76 11.75
N PRO A 111 -9.48 22.59 11.33
CA PRO A 111 -10.80 22.08 10.98
C PRO A 111 -10.73 20.99 9.90
N ARG A 112 -11.53 19.96 10.06
CA ARG A 112 -11.66 18.89 9.06
C ARG A 112 -12.36 19.41 7.81
N VAL A 113 -12.06 18.79 6.67
CA VAL A 113 -12.63 19.12 5.36
C VAL A 113 -13.35 17.89 4.83
N HIS A 114 -14.63 18.04 4.52
CA HIS A 114 -15.40 16.97 3.90
C HIS A 114 -14.83 16.66 2.50
N ARG A 115 -14.56 15.38 2.25
CA ARG A 115 -14.09 14.90 0.96
C ARG A 115 -14.98 13.75 0.49
N ARG A 116 -15.35 13.81 -0.80
CA ARG A 116 -16.15 12.78 -1.44
C ARG A 116 -15.65 12.56 -2.86
N PHE A 117 -15.06 11.40 -3.10
CA PHE A 117 -14.42 11.05 -4.38
C PHE A 117 -14.35 9.53 -4.54
N CYS A 118 -14.05 9.09 -5.76
CA CYS A 118 -13.76 7.71 -6.08
C CYS A 118 -12.26 7.51 -6.27
N VAL A 119 -11.73 6.39 -5.80
CA VAL A 119 -10.31 6.01 -5.93
C VAL A 119 -10.21 4.57 -6.41
N ASP A 120 -9.24 4.25 -7.27
CA ASP A 120 -8.92 2.86 -7.62
C ASP A 120 -8.64 2.06 -6.34
N ARG A 121 -9.28 0.89 -6.21
CA ARG A 121 -9.05 -0.02 -5.09
C ARG A 121 -7.61 -0.50 -5.05
N GLU A 122 -7.08 -0.86 -6.21
CA GLU A 122 -5.72 -1.35 -6.41
C GLU A 122 -4.84 -0.27 -7.03
N GLU A 123 -3.52 -0.47 -6.98
CA GLU A 123 -2.57 0.25 -7.83
C GLU A 123 -2.92 0.04 -9.30
N PHE A 124 -2.58 0.98 -10.17
CA PHE A 124 -2.86 0.85 -11.59
C PHE A 124 -2.15 -0.38 -12.18
N ALA A 125 -2.92 -1.30 -12.76
CA ALA A 125 -2.42 -2.58 -13.24
C ALA A 125 -1.64 -2.46 -14.55
N ASP A 126 -0.59 -3.27 -14.70
CA ASP A 126 0.06 -3.51 -15.98
C ASP A 126 -0.78 -4.50 -16.82
N THR A 127 -1.69 -3.97 -17.64
CA THR A 127 -2.54 -4.77 -18.50
C THR A 127 -1.81 -5.41 -19.68
N ASN A 128 -0.58 -4.99 -19.97
CA ASN A 128 0.24 -5.60 -21.03
C ASN A 128 0.90 -6.90 -20.56
N ALA A 129 1.05 -7.08 -19.26
CA ALA A 129 1.47 -8.34 -18.63
C ALA A 129 0.30 -9.33 -18.44
N SER A 130 -0.86 -9.04 -18.97
CA SER A 130 -2.18 -9.60 -18.66
C SER A 130 -2.50 -11.01 -19.14
N ALA A 131 -1.51 -11.81 -19.48
CA ALA A 131 -1.70 -13.28 -19.51
C ALA A 131 -1.58 -13.89 -18.10
N GLU A 132 -1.13 -13.12 -17.12
CA GLU A 132 -0.99 -13.56 -15.73
C GLU A 132 -2.31 -13.37 -14.97
N LYS A 133 -2.67 -14.40 -14.20
CA LYS A 133 -3.89 -14.39 -13.37
C LYS A 133 -3.87 -13.33 -12.27
N ASP A 134 -2.72 -12.73 -12.00
CA ASP A 134 -2.49 -11.82 -10.91
C ASP A 134 -1.59 -10.66 -11.38
N PRO A 135 -2.18 -9.55 -11.80
CA PRO A 135 -1.43 -8.45 -12.39
C PRO A 135 -0.52 -7.75 -11.38
N MET A 136 0.59 -7.24 -11.90
CA MET A 136 1.53 -6.40 -11.14
C MET A 136 1.14 -4.91 -11.28
N PRO A 137 1.51 -4.05 -10.32
CA PRO A 137 1.38 -2.61 -10.50
C PRO A 137 2.24 -2.12 -11.67
N LEU A 138 1.67 -1.26 -12.51
CA LEU A 138 2.37 -0.61 -13.61
C LEU A 138 3.38 0.39 -13.08
N VAL A 139 4.63 0.28 -13.50
CA VAL A 139 5.71 1.16 -13.09
C VAL A 139 6.47 1.74 -14.29
N ASN A 140 7.55 2.48 -14.03
CA ASN A 140 8.35 3.16 -15.05
C ASN A 140 7.54 4.17 -15.87
N LYS A 141 6.52 4.77 -15.25
CA LYS A 141 5.77 5.90 -15.80
C LYS A 141 6.12 7.17 -15.04
N ASN A 142 6.38 8.24 -15.79
CA ASN A 142 6.52 9.54 -15.17
C ASN A 142 5.13 10.13 -14.83
N TRP A 143 5.11 11.26 -14.11
CA TRP A 143 3.85 11.84 -13.63
C TRP A 143 2.92 12.25 -14.80
N LEU A 144 3.48 12.77 -15.91
CA LEU A 144 2.71 13.16 -17.09
C LEU A 144 2.08 11.95 -17.80
N GLU A 145 2.84 10.86 -17.92
CA GLU A 145 2.33 9.60 -18.50
C GLU A 145 1.25 8.98 -17.61
N ALA A 146 1.48 8.94 -16.27
CA ALA A 146 0.52 8.44 -15.30
C ALA A 146 -0.80 9.23 -15.35
N LYS A 147 -0.69 10.56 -15.42
CA LYS A 147 -1.84 11.47 -15.61
C LYS A 147 -2.61 11.13 -16.88
N ALA A 148 -1.91 11.02 -18.02
CA ALA A 148 -2.54 10.69 -19.30
C ALA A 148 -3.23 9.31 -19.29
N LEU A 149 -2.67 8.31 -18.60
CA LEU A 149 -3.27 6.99 -18.46
C LEU A 149 -4.56 7.03 -17.64
N CYS A 150 -4.60 7.83 -16.56
CA CYS A 150 -5.83 8.04 -15.81
C CYS A 150 -6.90 8.77 -16.66
N GLU A 151 -6.51 9.81 -17.39
CA GLU A 151 -7.42 10.58 -18.25
C GLU A 151 -8.01 9.72 -19.38
N ALA A 152 -7.22 8.81 -19.97
CA ALA A 152 -7.70 7.86 -20.98
C ALA A 152 -8.82 6.93 -20.46
N ARG A 153 -8.93 6.75 -19.14
CA ARG A 153 -10.00 5.97 -18.47
C ARG A 153 -11.17 6.85 -18.00
N GLY A 154 -11.19 8.15 -18.32
CA GLY A 154 -12.18 9.10 -17.79
C GLY A 154 -12.00 9.38 -16.29
N ALA A 155 -10.76 9.28 -15.80
CA ALA A 155 -10.34 9.54 -14.44
C ALA A 155 -9.23 10.61 -14.44
N ARG A 156 -8.57 10.82 -13.32
CA ARG A 156 -7.41 11.69 -13.14
C ARG A 156 -6.45 11.09 -12.12
N LEU A 157 -5.23 11.61 -12.01
CA LEU A 157 -4.43 11.29 -10.83
C LEU A 157 -5.19 11.72 -9.55
N CYS A 158 -4.98 10.98 -8.47
CA CYS A 158 -5.49 11.40 -7.16
C CYS A 158 -4.82 12.70 -6.75
N ARG A 159 -5.56 13.60 -6.13
CA ARG A 159 -4.97 14.74 -5.43
C ARG A 159 -4.28 14.25 -4.17
N GLU A 160 -3.25 14.94 -3.76
CA GLU A 160 -2.44 14.56 -2.59
C GLU A 160 -3.30 14.32 -1.34
N ALA A 161 -4.23 15.21 -1.04
CA ALA A 161 -5.11 15.08 0.12
C ALA A 161 -6.21 14.01 -0.03
N GLU A 162 -6.60 13.66 -1.26
CA GLU A 162 -7.51 12.53 -1.51
C GLU A 162 -6.79 11.21 -1.24
N TRP A 163 -5.60 11.06 -1.77
CA TRP A 163 -4.77 9.88 -1.57
C TRP A 163 -4.48 9.65 -0.08
N GLU A 164 -4.09 10.71 0.63
CA GLU A 164 -3.81 10.70 2.06
C GLU A 164 -5.03 10.23 2.85
N PHE A 165 -6.21 10.81 2.59
CA PHE A 165 -7.43 10.43 3.28
C PHE A 165 -7.87 9.00 2.95
N ALA A 166 -7.75 8.57 1.69
CA ALA A 166 -8.02 7.19 1.30
C ALA A 166 -7.13 6.18 2.05
N CYS A 167 -5.88 6.56 2.37
CA CYS A 167 -4.94 5.73 3.11
C CYS A 167 -5.25 5.67 4.61
N GLU A 168 -5.34 6.83 5.27
CA GLU A 168 -5.36 6.93 6.73
C GLU A 168 -6.73 6.84 7.38
N GLY A 169 -7.78 7.09 6.59
CA GLY A 169 -9.15 7.14 7.06
C GLY A 169 -9.44 8.28 8.06
N PRO A 170 -10.64 8.31 8.65
CA PRO A 170 -11.06 9.35 9.58
C PRO A 170 -10.29 9.35 10.90
N GLU A 171 -9.66 8.23 11.28
CA GLU A 171 -8.82 8.12 12.48
C GLU A 171 -7.41 8.67 12.27
N MET A 172 -7.04 9.06 11.04
CA MET A 172 -5.72 9.57 10.68
C MET A 172 -4.60 8.56 11.03
N SER A 173 -4.87 7.28 10.79
CA SER A 173 -3.93 6.21 11.12
C SER A 173 -2.67 6.31 10.23
N PRO A 174 -1.47 6.17 10.81
CA PRO A 174 -0.22 6.25 10.04
C PRO A 174 -0.07 5.17 8.98
N TYR A 175 -0.69 4.01 9.19
CA TYR A 175 -0.72 2.89 8.24
C TYR A 175 -2.18 2.60 7.87
N PRO A 176 -2.46 2.10 6.66
CA PRO A 176 -3.84 1.81 6.24
C PRO A 176 -4.56 0.84 7.19
N TYR A 177 -3.82 -0.07 7.79
CA TYR A 177 -4.30 -1.08 8.75
C TYR A 177 -4.19 -0.64 10.22
N GLY A 178 -3.74 0.58 10.53
CA GLY A 178 -3.73 1.12 11.89
C GLY A 178 -2.46 1.84 12.33
N PHE A 179 -2.01 1.59 13.56
CA PHE A 179 -1.04 2.44 14.27
C PHE A 179 0.33 1.78 14.51
N ARG A 180 0.47 0.52 14.18
CA ARG A 180 1.72 -0.24 14.37
C ARG A 180 2.30 -0.63 13.03
N ARG A 181 3.62 -0.48 12.90
CA ARG A 181 4.35 -0.89 11.70
C ARG A 181 4.44 -2.41 11.64
N ASP A 182 4.01 -2.99 10.53
CA ASP A 182 4.07 -4.43 10.30
C ASP A 182 4.29 -4.74 8.81
N SER A 183 5.49 -5.19 8.48
CA SER A 183 5.88 -5.53 7.10
C SER A 183 5.38 -6.91 6.64
N THR A 184 4.67 -7.64 7.50
CA THR A 184 3.94 -8.85 7.10
C THR A 184 2.57 -8.51 6.55
N VAL A 185 2.00 -7.35 6.93
CA VAL A 185 0.71 -6.85 6.47
C VAL A 185 0.81 -6.16 5.11
N CYS A 186 1.86 -5.34 4.90
CA CYS A 186 2.09 -4.64 3.62
C CYS A 186 3.50 -4.91 3.09
N ASN A 187 3.70 -4.73 1.80
CA ASN A 187 4.98 -5.00 1.12
C ASN A 187 5.99 -3.87 1.32
N PHE A 188 6.64 -3.81 2.48
CA PHE A 188 7.75 -2.89 2.75
C PHE A 188 8.79 -3.52 3.69
N ASP A 189 9.83 -2.76 4.06
CA ASP A 189 10.98 -3.23 4.87
C ASP A 189 11.71 -4.45 4.29
N LYS A 190 11.73 -4.62 2.96
CA LYS A 190 12.51 -5.68 2.31
C LYS A 190 14.00 -5.35 2.39
N THR A 191 14.81 -6.31 2.84
CA THR A 191 16.24 -6.14 3.06
C THR A 191 17.12 -6.91 2.08
N ASP A 192 16.61 -8.00 1.48
CA ASP A 192 17.32 -8.71 0.41
C ASP A 192 17.11 -8.02 -0.94
N LEU A 193 17.86 -6.96 -1.16
CA LEU A 193 17.70 -6.08 -2.31
C LEU A 193 18.51 -6.51 -3.55
N GLY A 194 19.36 -7.51 -3.40
CA GLY A 194 20.14 -8.10 -4.51
C GLY A 194 21.32 -7.28 -5.01
N GLY A 195 21.50 -6.03 -4.56
CA GLY A 195 22.61 -5.19 -5.02
C GLY A 195 22.44 -3.70 -4.73
N PRO A 196 23.30 -2.85 -5.29
CA PRO A 196 23.18 -1.41 -5.19
C PRO A 196 21.92 -0.89 -5.91
N MET A 197 21.58 0.39 -5.72
CA MET A 197 20.32 1.00 -6.16
C MET A 197 19.97 0.72 -7.63
N GLU A 198 20.96 0.77 -8.53
CA GLU A 198 20.77 0.56 -9.97
C GLU A 198 20.47 -0.91 -10.32
N LYS A 199 20.80 -1.83 -9.42
CA LYS A 199 20.66 -3.29 -9.60
C LYS A 199 19.71 -3.92 -8.59
N LEU A 200 18.89 -3.10 -7.95
CA LEU A 200 17.89 -3.63 -7.00
C LEU A 200 16.98 -4.64 -7.69
N LYS A 201 16.68 -5.72 -6.99
CA LYS A 201 15.63 -6.66 -7.38
C LYS A 201 14.31 -5.91 -7.51
N ASP A 202 13.49 -6.34 -8.44
CA ASP A 202 12.08 -5.98 -8.44
C ASP A 202 11.39 -6.83 -7.37
N LEU A 203 10.95 -6.17 -6.32
CA LEU A 203 10.27 -6.80 -5.18
C LEU A 203 8.84 -6.30 -5.04
N ARG A 204 8.27 -5.77 -6.14
CA ARG A 204 6.84 -5.54 -6.22
C ARG A 204 6.09 -6.84 -5.94
N ALA A 205 4.97 -6.73 -5.31
CA ALA A 205 4.03 -7.83 -5.13
C ALA A 205 2.86 -7.67 -6.10
N PRO A 206 2.25 -8.79 -6.54
CA PRO A 206 1.02 -8.74 -7.33
C PRO A 206 -0.12 -8.07 -6.55
N LEU A 207 -1.13 -7.56 -7.26
CA LEU A 207 -2.24 -6.83 -6.66
C LEU A 207 -3.08 -7.65 -5.68
N SER A 208 -3.11 -8.99 -5.80
CA SER A 208 -3.80 -9.87 -4.85
C SER A 208 -2.99 -10.18 -3.58
N ALA A 209 -1.69 -9.86 -3.58
CA ALA A 209 -0.84 -10.12 -2.42
C ALA A 209 -1.16 -9.16 -1.26
N PHE A 210 -0.82 -9.55 -0.05
CA PHE A 210 -1.02 -8.73 1.15
C PHE A 210 -2.47 -8.23 1.33
N PRO A 211 -3.48 -9.10 1.35
CA PRO A 211 -4.89 -8.71 1.41
C PRO A 211 -5.25 -7.90 2.67
N GLU A 212 -4.47 -8.03 3.75
CA GLU A 212 -4.62 -7.24 4.97
C GLU A 212 -4.06 -5.80 4.83
N CYS A 213 -3.29 -5.51 3.76
CA CYS A 213 -2.80 -4.16 3.46
C CYS A 213 -3.92 -3.29 2.91
N THR A 214 -4.93 -3.06 3.73
CA THR A 214 -6.21 -2.45 3.34
C THR A 214 -6.53 -1.27 4.24
N SER A 215 -6.94 -0.17 3.63
CA SER A 215 -7.36 1.04 4.34
C SER A 215 -8.79 0.91 4.91
N PRO A 216 -9.21 1.82 5.82
CA PRO A 216 -10.59 1.83 6.32
C PRO A 216 -11.68 1.95 5.25
N PHE A 217 -11.33 2.44 4.06
CA PHE A 217 -12.23 2.51 2.92
C PHE A 217 -12.16 1.30 2.00
N GLY A 218 -11.29 0.33 2.27
CA GLY A 218 -11.09 -0.86 1.44
C GLY A 218 -10.17 -0.63 0.23
N VAL A 219 -9.27 0.35 0.31
CA VAL A 219 -8.22 0.60 -0.70
C VAL A 219 -6.97 -0.17 -0.31
N HIS A 220 -6.39 -0.91 -1.26
CA HIS A 220 -5.25 -1.79 -1.01
C HIS A 220 -3.91 -1.11 -1.32
N HIS A 221 -2.83 -1.62 -0.69
CA HIS A 221 -1.43 -1.29 -0.97
C HIS A 221 -1.08 0.21 -0.86
N MET A 222 -1.80 0.97 -0.01
CA MET A 222 -1.56 2.40 0.16
C MET A 222 -0.21 2.72 0.82
N VAL A 223 0.52 1.74 1.36
CA VAL A 223 1.90 1.90 1.84
C VAL A 223 2.75 0.71 1.42
N GLY A 224 3.97 0.98 0.97
CA GLY A 224 4.85 -0.04 0.40
C GLY A 224 4.45 -0.38 -1.03
N ASN A 225 4.87 -1.50 -1.51
CA ASN A 225 4.77 -1.98 -2.87
C ASN A 225 5.39 -1.02 -3.89
N VAL A 226 4.67 -0.02 -4.37
CA VAL A 226 5.23 1.06 -5.19
C VAL A 226 4.93 2.44 -4.61
N ASP A 227 5.84 3.38 -4.81
CA ASP A 227 5.64 4.80 -4.50
C ASP A 227 4.69 5.40 -5.54
N GLU A 228 3.62 6.10 -5.13
CA GLU A 228 2.54 6.47 -6.04
C GLU A 228 2.53 7.95 -6.40
N TRP A 229 2.50 8.23 -7.71
CA TRP A 229 2.29 9.57 -8.21
C TRP A 229 0.92 10.12 -7.82
N VAL A 230 0.92 11.32 -7.23
CA VAL A 230 -0.28 12.12 -6.98
C VAL A 230 -0.08 13.56 -7.43
N GLU A 231 -1.17 14.32 -7.54
CA GLU A 231 -1.16 15.73 -7.90
C GLU A 231 -1.19 16.62 -6.66
N ARG A 232 -0.25 17.54 -6.55
CA ARG A 232 -0.23 18.55 -5.50
C ARG A 232 -1.24 19.65 -5.80
N GLU A 233 -2.17 19.87 -4.89
CA GLU A 233 -3.21 20.90 -5.04
C GLU A 233 -2.61 22.30 -4.94
N GLY A 234 -3.00 23.19 -5.84
CA GLY A 234 -2.59 24.59 -5.84
C GLY A 234 -1.15 24.86 -6.28
N VAL A 235 -0.43 23.84 -6.77
CA VAL A 235 0.95 23.97 -7.26
C VAL A 235 0.99 23.93 -8.79
N GLY A 236 1.68 24.89 -9.39
CA GLY A 236 1.87 24.98 -10.85
C GLY A 236 3.00 24.09 -11.37
N ALA A 237 2.96 23.81 -12.67
CA ALA A 237 4.06 23.13 -13.35
C ALA A 237 5.41 23.87 -13.17
N PRO A 238 6.52 23.19 -13.09
CA PRO A 238 6.73 21.73 -13.20
C PRO A 238 6.73 20.99 -11.84
N ASN A 239 6.13 21.56 -10.79
CA ASN A 239 6.23 21.08 -9.42
C ASN A 239 4.94 20.44 -8.88
N ARG A 240 4.04 19.99 -9.78
CA ARG A 240 2.75 19.40 -9.43
C ARG A 240 2.87 17.98 -8.88
N SER A 241 3.99 17.31 -9.14
CA SER A 241 4.23 15.92 -8.77
C SER A 241 4.66 15.76 -7.33
N VAL A 242 4.20 14.70 -6.68
CA VAL A 242 4.72 14.16 -5.43
C VAL A 242 4.47 12.66 -5.39
N LEU A 243 5.35 11.91 -4.72
CA LEU A 243 5.20 10.48 -4.49
C LEU A 243 4.71 10.22 -3.07
N ARG A 244 3.82 9.23 -2.91
CA ARG A 244 3.18 8.85 -1.66
C ARG A 244 3.31 7.36 -1.36
N GLY A 245 3.23 7.01 -0.06
CA GLY A 245 3.16 5.63 0.40
C GLY A 245 4.51 4.97 0.66
N GLY A 246 5.52 5.33 -0.12
CA GLY A 246 6.80 4.62 -0.16
C GLY A 246 6.66 3.28 -0.87
N TRP A 247 7.76 2.59 -1.06
CA TRP A 247 7.86 1.35 -1.82
C TRP A 247 8.42 0.21 -0.95
N TRP A 248 8.78 -0.94 -1.53
CA TRP A 248 9.19 -2.12 -0.76
C TRP A 248 10.44 -1.95 0.11
N LEU A 249 11.24 -0.88 -0.04
CA LEU A 249 12.41 -0.61 0.80
C LEU A 249 12.04 -0.16 2.22
N PRO A 250 12.95 -0.37 3.19
CA PRO A 250 12.86 0.29 4.49
C PRO A 250 12.89 1.80 4.36
N GLY A 251 11.90 2.48 4.88
CA GLY A 251 11.80 3.93 4.76
C GLY A 251 10.60 4.53 5.49
N ARG A 252 10.17 5.69 5.03
CA ARG A 252 9.04 6.42 5.60
C ARG A 252 7.68 5.89 5.13
N ASN A 253 7.56 4.59 4.87
CA ASN A 253 6.32 3.97 4.40
C ASN A 253 5.17 4.21 5.40
N ARG A 254 4.35 5.22 5.15
CA ARG A 254 3.17 5.60 5.91
C ARG A 254 2.28 6.54 5.10
N CYS A 255 1.01 6.68 5.47
CA CYS A 255 0.01 7.46 4.73
C CYS A 255 0.42 8.93 4.49
N ARG A 256 1.05 9.57 5.47
CA ARG A 256 1.50 10.98 5.36
C ARG A 256 2.94 11.16 4.89
N ALA A 257 3.63 10.07 4.50
CA ALA A 257 4.95 10.21 3.92
C ALA A 257 4.84 10.77 2.48
N ALA A 258 5.72 11.72 2.17
CA ALA A 258 5.81 12.32 0.84
C ALA A 258 7.27 12.37 0.38
N THR A 259 7.51 12.11 -0.90
CA THR A 259 8.80 12.29 -1.56
C THR A 259 8.64 13.36 -2.63
N MET A 260 9.17 14.55 -2.37
CA MET A 260 9.01 15.74 -3.20
C MET A 260 10.23 16.05 -4.09
N GLY A 261 11.25 15.20 -4.05
CA GLY A 261 12.51 15.46 -4.76
C GLY A 261 12.49 15.07 -6.25
N HIS A 262 11.38 14.55 -6.75
CA HIS A 262 11.25 14.09 -8.13
C HIS A 262 10.28 14.97 -8.92
N GLY A 263 10.77 15.51 -10.05
CA GLY A 263 9.94 16.30 -10.97
C GLY A 263 9.00 15.44 -11.81
N GLU A 264 8.15 16.09 -12.59
CA GLU A 264 7.08 15.47 -13.37
C GLU A 264 7.58 14.47 -14.43
N GLU A 265 8.84 14.55 -14.84
CA GLU A 265 9.46 13.67 -15.84
C GLU A 265 10.24 12.48 -15.25
N TYR A 266 10.34 12.42 -13.92
CA TYR A 266 11.01 11.29 -13.26
C TYR A 266 10.19 10.01 -13.43
N SER A 267 10.86 8.89 -13.69
CA SER A 267 10.28 7.56 -13.70
C SER A 267 11.22 6.56 -13.04
N GLY A 268 10.67 5.48 -12.53
CA GLY A 268 11.46 4.45 -11.87
C GLY A 268 10.70 3.14 -11.72
N LYS A 269 11.44 2.04 -11.57
CA LYS A 269 10.86 0.70 -11.36
C LYS A 269 10.07 0.55 -10.07
N GLN A 270 10.23 1.48 -9.15
CA GLN A 270 9.53 1.54 -7.86
C GLN A 270 8.38 2.54 -7.87
N VAL A 271 8.13 3.22 -8.98
CA VAL A 271 7.15 4.30 -9.09
C VAL A 271 5.96 3.85 -9.90
N GLY A 272 4.82 3.79 -9.25
CA GLY A 272 3.51 3.50 -9.81
C GLY A 272 2.54 4.66 -9.61
N PHE A 273 1.25 4.37 -9.67
CA PHE A 273 0.16 5.34 -9.44
C PHE A 273 -1.17 4.61 -9.31
N ARG A 274 -2.19 5.34 -8.87
CA ARG A 274 -3.60 4.97 -8.98
C ARG A 274 -4.42 6.17 -9.43
N CYS A 275 -5.62 5.94 -9.95
CA CYS A 275 -6.48 6.99 -10.44
C CYS A 275 -7.61 7.31 -9.44
N CYS A 276 -8.04 8.56 -9.47
CA CYS A 276 -9.21 9.06 -8.78
C CYS A 276 -10.19 9.69 -9.77
N LYS A 277 -11.43 9.86 -9.37
CA LYS A 277 -12.41 10.70 -10.08
C LYS A 277 -13.40 11.29 -9.09
N ASP A 278 -14.12 12.30 -9.50
CA ASP A 278 -15.15 12.89 -8.69
C ASP A 278 -16.28 11.87 -8.46
N ALA A 279 -16.79 11.82 -7.24
CA ALA A 279 -17.87 10.91 -6.92
C ALA A 279 -19.19 11.38 -7.57
N PRO A 280 -20.10 10.45 -7.94
CA PRO A 280 -21.43 10.82 -8.36
C PRO A 280 -22.14 11.63 -7.24
N PRO A 281 -23.13 12.48 -7.58
CA PRO A 281 -23.90 13.21 -6.58
C PRO A 281 -24.41 12.26 -5.48
N ALA A 282 -24.48 12.76 -4.25
CA ALA A 282 -25.17 12.06 -3.19
C ALA A 282 -26.66 11.90 -3.55
N PRO A 283 -27.30 10.79 -3.19
CA PRO A 283 -28.73 10.55 -3.47
C PRO A 283 -29.65 11.54 -2.77
#